data_e0f555248e31a5ea78ef53b58188266c
#
_entry.id   e0f555248e31a5ea78ef53b58188266c
#
_cell.length_a   1.000
_cell.length_b   1.000
_cell.length_c   1.000
_cell.angle_alpha   90.00
_cell.angle_beta   90.00
_cell.angle_gamma   90.00
#
_symmetry.space_group_name_H-M   'P 1'
#
loop_
_entity.id
_entity.type
_entity.pdbx_description
1 polymer ?
#
loop_
_entity_poly.entity_id
_entity_poly.type
_entity_poly.pdbx_seq_one_letter_code
_entity_poly.pdbx_strand_id
1 'polypeptide(L)'
;MIYVKVGGEIHFNIKTASLFIGLLFIAVWLARDKIILYYVDGMMNSREMWSRPAMMLTSIQILYDYFPFGSGLASFGTFASAEYYSPTYAVYGLDHLWGLSKEMPTFICDAFYPELAQFGVVGVILYFTFWGTILRKSAKELLPEIQLFVLLIFLFFLIEGIADATFTQNRG
;
A
#
# COMPACT_ATOMS: atom_id res chain seq x y z
N MET A 1 25.12 -18.17 13.22
CA MET A 1 25.73 -17.11 12.41
C MET A 1 25.95 -17.69 11.03
N ILE A 2 25.05 -17.41 10.09
CA ILE A 2 25.13 -17.95 8.73
C ILE A 2 25.92 -16.93 7.90
N TYR A 3 27.23 -17.15 7.77
CA TYR A 3 28.05 -16.41 6.83
C TYR A 3 27.76 -16.92 5.42
N VAL A 4 26.97 -16.20 4.66
CA VAL A 4 26.91 -16.37 3.21
C VAL A 4 27.99 -15.47 2.62
N LYS A 5 29.17 -16.01 2.40
CA LYS A 5 30.22 -15.37 1.62
C LYS A 5 29.79 -15.47 0.14
N VAL A 6 29.08 -14.45 -0.33
CA VAL A 6 28.69 -14.35 -1.74
C VAL A 6 29.58 -13.30 -2.37
N GLY A 7 30.48 -13.74 -3.23
CA GLY A 7 31.20 -12.83 -4.12
C GLY A 7 30.20 -12.16 -5.04
N GLY A 8 30.09 -10.85 -4.94
CA GLY A 8 29.69 -9.88 -5.93
C GLY A 8 28.40 -10.00 -6.74
N GLU A 9 27.68 -11.12 -6.71
CA GLU A 9 26.40 -11.28 -7.39
C GLU A 9 25.41 -11.97 -6.46
N ILE A 10 24.35 -11.28 -6.06
CA ILE A 10 23.20 -11.99 -5.54
C ILE A 10 22.56 -12.70 -6.72
N HIS A 11 22.98 -13.94 -6.93
CA HIS A 11 22.16 -14.87 -7.67
C HIS A 11 20.85 -14.98 -6.88
N PHE A 12 19.74 -14.65 -7.51
CA PHE A 12 18.41 -14.90 -6.98
C PHE A 12 18.28 -16.43 -6.86
N ASN A 13 18.91 -16.94 -5.82
CA ASN A 13 18.96 -18.36 -5.55
C ASN A 13 17.68 -18.72 -4.80
N ILE A 14 17.23 -19.95 -4.99
CA ILE A 14 16.04 -20.51 -4.33
C ILE A 14 16.06 -20.29 -2.80
N LYS A 15 17.24 -20.23 -2.18
CA LYS A 15 17.44 -19.93 -0.77
C LYS A 15 17.08 -18.49 -0.40
N THR A 16 17.45 -17.51 -1.24
CA THR A 16 17.10 -16.09 -1.01
C THR A 16 15.62 -15.87 -1.25
N ALA A 17 15.05 -16.50 -2.28
CA ALA A 17 13.61 -16.47 -2.53
C ALA A 17 12.81 -17.12 -1.40
N SER A 18 13.26 -18.27 -0.86
CA SER A 18 12.59 -18.93 0.26
C SER A 18 12.67 -18.13 1.56
N LEU A 19 13.80 -17.45 1.81
CA LEU A 19 13.92 -16.53 2.95
C LEU A 19 12.94 -15.35 2.81
N PHE A 20 12.86 -14.77 1.63
CA PHE A 20 11.92 -13.67 1.34
C PHE A 20 10.47 -14.10 1.55
N ILE A 21 10.08 -15.24 0.98
CA ILE A 21 8.74 -15.82 1.13
C ILE A 21 8.45 -16.12 2.61
N GLY A 22 9.43 -16.68 3.33
CA GLY A 22 9.30 -16.95 4.76
C GLY A 22 9.09 -15.70 5.60
N LEU A 23 9.86 -14.64 5.36
CA LEU A 23 9.70 -13.35 6.03
C LEU A 23 8.34 -12.69 5.69
N LEU A 24 7.93 -12.73 4.43
CA LEU A 24 6.62 -12.24 4.01
C LEU A 24 5.50 -13.02 4.71
N PHE A 25 5.60 -14.34 4.75
CA PHE A 25 4.62 -15.19 5.44
C PHE A 25 4.52 -14.84 6.94
N ILE A 26 5.67 -14.70 7.62
CA ILE A 26 5.71 -14.31 9.04
C ILE A 26 5.06 -12.93 9.23
N ALA A 27 5.37 -11.96 8.38
CA ALA A 27 4.82 -10.61 8.48
C ALA A 27 3.31 -10.58 8.25
N VAL A 28 2.80 -11.30 7.24
CA VAL A 28 1.37 -11.46 6.99
C VAL A 28 0.69 -12.21 8.14
N TRP A 29 1.35 -13.23 8.68
CA TRP A 29 0.81 -13.98 9.83
C TRP A 29 0.70 -13.11 11.09
N LEU A 30 1.68 -12.25 11.36
CA LEU A 30 1.61 -11.29 12.47
C LEU A 30 0.54 -10.21 12.25
N ALA A 31 0.31 -9.80 11.02
CA ALA A 31 -0.71 -8.80 10.65
C ALA A 31 -2.12 -9.38 10.47
N ARG A 32 -2.27 -10.72 10.46
CA ARG A 32 -3.50 -11.42 10.08
C ARG A 32 -4.74 -10.94 10.83
N ASP A 33 -4.64 -10.74 12.14
CA ASP A 33 -5.78 -10.38 12.97
C ASP A 33 -6.32 -8.99 12.62
N LYS A 34 -5.42 -8.05 12.27
CA LYS A 34 -5.80 -6.74 11.76
C LYS A 34 -6.36 -6.81 10.33
N ILE A 35 -5.76 -7.64 9.48
CA ILE A 35 -6.26 -7.84 8.11
C ILE A 35 -7.67 -8.44 8.15
N ILE A 36 -7.89 -9.46 8.97
CA ILE A 36 -9.23 -10.07 9.15
C ILE A 36 -10.21 -9.03 9.68
N LEU A 37 -9.86 -8.33 10.76
CA LEU A 37 -10.74 -7.34 11.38
C LEU A 37 -11.14 -6.23 10.39
N TYR A 38 -10.17 -5.63 9.68
CA TYR A 38 -10.45 -4.47 8.85
C TYR A 38 -11.03 -4.82 7.48
N TYR A 39 -10.61 -5.94 6.88
CA TYR A 39 -11.00 -6.27 5.51
C TYR A 39 -12.06 -7.36 5.44
N VAL A 40 -12.00 -8.40 6.27
CA VAL A 40 -13.02 -9.48 6.24
C VAL A 40 -14.25 -9.06 7.03
N ASP A 41 -14.06 -8.74 8.31
CA ASP A 41 -15.20 -8.36 9.18
C ASP A 41 -15.77 -7.00 8.76
N GLY A 42 -14.91 -6.07 8.30
CA GLY A 42 -15.32 -4.78 7.79
C GLY A 42 -16.14 -4.84 6.49
N MET A 43 -15.90 -5.83 5.62
CA MET A 43 -16.71 -6.08 4.42
C MET A 43 -18.01 -6.81 4.74
N MET A 44 -17.99 -7.70 5.74
CA MET A 44 -19.12 -8.54 6.11
C MET A 44 -20.05 -7.88 7.13
N ASN A 45 -19.78 -6.64 7.55
CA ASN A 45 -20.62 -5.93 8.49
C ASN A 45 -22.04 -5.76 7.92
N SER A 46 -23.02 -6.24 8.65
CA SER A 46 -24.44 -6.28 8.22
C SER A 46 -25.12 -4.90 8.10
N ARG A 47 -24.51 -3.86 8.60
CA ARG A 47 -25.08 -2.49 8.58
C ARG A 47 -24.47 -1.64 7.48
N GLU A 48 -23.15 -1.50 7.49
CA GLU A 48 -22.39 -0.70 6.50
C GLU A 48 -20.98 -1.26 6.36
N MET A 49 -20.45 -1.24 5.13
CA MET A 49 -19.06 -1.56 4.89
C MET A 49 -18.16 -0.55 5.60
N TRP A 50 -17.08 -1.01 6.22
CA TRP A 50 -16.13 -0.11 6.85
C TRP A 50 -15.34 0.70 5.83
N SER A 51 -14.85 1.87 6.25
CA SER A 51 -14.18 2.85 5.39
C SER A 51 -12.98 2.28 4.62
N ARG A 52 -12.11 1.48 5.26
CA ARG A 52 -10.91 0.93 4.59
C ARG A 52 -11.23 -0.02 3.45
N PRO A 53 -12.03 -1.07 3.61
CA PRO A 53 -12.41 -1.94 2.49
C PRO A 53 -13.20 -1.18 1.42
N ALA A 54 -14.05 -0.23 1.81
CA ALA A 54 -14.77 0.62 0.86
C ALA A 54 -13.80 1.44 -0.01
N MET A 55 -12.82 2.09 0.61
CA MET A 55 -11.78 2.84 -0.09
C MET A 55 -10.95 1.96 -1.02
N MET A 56 -10.57 0.75 -0.58
CA MET A 56 -9.80 -0.20 -1.40
C MET A 56 -10.59 -0.68 -2.62
N LEU A 57 -11.86 -1.06 -2.45
CA LEU A 57 -12.69 -1.50 -3.57
C LEU A 57 -12.95 -0.35 -4.56
N THR A 58 -13.26 0.84 -4.05
CA THR A 58 -13.48 2.02 -4.88
C THR A 58 -12.20 2.43 -5.62
N SER A 59 -11.02 2.27 -5.02
CA SER A 59 -9.75 2.56 -5.72
C SER A 59 -9.57 1.69 -6.97
N ILE A 60 -9.96 0.43 -6.92
CA ILE A 60 -9.94 -0.48 -8.08
C ILE A 60 -10.92 0.00 -9.16
N GLN A 61 -12.11 0.44 -8.76
CA GLN A 61 -13.09 0.99 -9.69
C GLN A 61 -12.59 2.27 -10.35
N ILE A 62 -11.99 3.18 -9.58
CA ILE A 62 -11.37 4.42 -10.09
C ILE A 62 -10.25 4.09 -11.09
N LEU A 63 -9.40 3.09 -10.81
CA LEU A 63 -8.37 2.65 -11.75
C LEU A 63 -8.94 2.19 -13.09
N TYR A 64 -10.12 1.59 -13.08
CA TYR A 64 -10.81 1.16 -14.29
C TYR A 64 -11.47 2.34 -15.02
N ASP A 65 -12.23 3.17 -14.29
CA ASP A 65 -13.03 4.26 -14.86
C ASP A 65 -12.15 5.39 -15.43
N TYR A 66 -11.00 5.64 -14.81
CA TYR A 66 -10.04 6.67 -15.23
C TYR A 66 -8.76 6.09 -15.85
N PHE A 67 -8.87 4.93 -16.50
CA PHE A 67 -7.73 4.33 -17.20
C PHE A 67 -7.19 5.25 -18.29
N PRO A 68 -5.87 5.40 -18.45
CA PRO A 68 -4.79 4.82 -17.64
C PRO A 68 -4.22 5.76 -16.56
N PHE A 69 -4.63 7.05 -16.51
CA PHE A 69 -3.95 8.09 -15.76
C PHE A 69 -4.55 8.37 -14.36
N GLY A 70 -5.67 7.72 -14.01
CA GLY A 70 -6.34 7.90 -12.73
C GLY A 70 -7.21 9.15 -12.65
N SER A 71 -7.79 9.37 -11.46
CA SER A 71 -8.74 10.46 -11.21
C SER A 71 -8.11 11.84 -11.02
N GLY A 72 -6.77 11.91 -10.99
CA GLY A 72 -6.02 13.14 -10.81
C GLY A 72 -5.55 13.37 -9.38
N LEU A 73 -4.56 14.28 -9.24
CA LEU A 73 -3.94 14.59 -7.94
C LEU A 73 -4.97 15.13 -6.95
N ALA A 74 -4.81 14.75 -5.69
CA ALA A 74 -5.67 15.17 -4.58
C ALA A 74 -7.15 14.78 -4.74
N SER A 75 -7.47 13.79 -5.60
CA SER A 75 -8.85 13.37 -5.84
C SER A 75 -9.31 12.25 -4.93
N PHE A 76 -8.40 11.38 -4.47
CA PHE A 76 -8.77 10.18 -3.71
C PHE A 76 -7.66 9.68 -2.77
N GLY A 77 -8.03 9.36 -1.52
CA GLY A 77 -7.16 8.70 -0.55
C GLY A 77 -6.07 9.56 0.08
N THR A 78 -5.97 10.83 -0.28
CA THR A 78 -4.92 11.74 0.20
C THR A 78 -5.42 12.70 1.28
N PHE A 79 -4.47 13.25 2.07
CA PHE A 79 -4.78 14.31 3.01
C PHE A 79 -5.44 15.52 2.34
N ALA A 80 -4.95 15.93 1.17
CA ALA A 80 -5.53 17.04 0.42
C ALA A 80 -6.97 16.73 -0.06
N SER A 81 -7.25 15.48 -0.46
CA SER A 81 -8.62 15.08 -0.83
C SER A 81 -9.58 15.04 0.35
N ALA A 82 -9.07 14.89 1.58
CA ALA A 82 -9.85 14.97 2.81
C ALA A 82 -10.08 16.43 3.22
N GLU A 83 -9.04 17.26 3.22
CA GLU A 83 -9.10 18.67 3.64
C GLU A 83 -10.00 19.51 2.73
N TYR A 84 -9.87 19.35 1.41
CA TYR A 84 -10.69 20.07 0.42
C TYR A 84 -11.91 19.28 -0.01
N TYR A 85 -12.16 18.16 0.58
CA TYR A 85 -13.20 17.19 0.35
C TYR A 85 -13.55 16.98 -1.14
N SER A 86 -12.86 16.03 -1.74
CA SER A 86 -13.02 15.72 -3.17
C SER A 86 -14.43 15.25 -3.51
N PRO A 87 -15.02 15.74 -4.63
CA PRO A 87 -16.32 15.28 -5.11
C PRO A 87 -16.33 13.78 -5.48
N THR A 88 -15.17 13.16 -5.67
CA THR A 88 -15.04 11.74 -5.96
C THR A 88 -15.73 10.86 -4.91
N TYR A 89 -15.70 11.25 -3.64
CA TYR A 89 -16.36 10.47 -2.58
C TYR A 89 -17.88 10.41 -2.76
N ALA A 90 -18.50 11.52 -3.15
CA ALA A 90 -19.95 11.56 -3.45
C ALA A 90 -20.27 10.80 -4.75
N VAL A 91 -19.43 10.90 -5.78
CA VAL A 91 -19.63 10.20 -7.07
C VAL A 91 -19.67 8.69 -6.88
N TYR A 92 -18.81 8.16 -6.00
CA TYR A 92 -18.75 6.73 -5.70
C TYR A 92 -19.59 6.32 -4.47
N GLY A 93 -20.40 7.23 -3.93
CA GLY A 93 -21.30 6.93 -2.81
C GLY A 93 -20.57 6.57 -1.52
N LEU A 94 -19.41 7.17 -1.26
CA LEU A 94 -18.63 6.96 -0.03
C LEU A 94 -18.94 8.01 1.05
N ASP A 95 -19.58 9.10 0.68
CA ASP A 95 -19.82 10.27 1.51
C ASP A 95 -20.78 10.04 2.68
N HIS A 96 -21.54 8.94 2.65
CA HIS A 96 -22.41 8.52 3.76
C HIS A 96 -21.71 7.59 4.76
N LEU A 97 -20.53 7.03 4.40
CA LEU A 97 -19.81 6.12 5.28
C LEU A 97 -19.11 6.86 6.41
N TRP A 98 -19.11 6.24 7.57
CA TRP A 98 -18.47 6.79 8.76
C TRP A 98 -16.96 7.00 8.55
N GLY A 99 -16.51 8.23 8.80
CA GLY A 99 -15.10 8.62 8.61
C GLY A 99 -14.71 8.96 7.16
N LEU A 100 -15.64 8.88 6.19
CA LEU A 100 -15.45 9.30 4.79
C LEU A 100 -16.37 10.46 4.39
N SER A 101 -17.25 10.91 5.26
CA SER A 101 -18.16 12.04 5.01
C SER A 101 -17.41 13.38 5.06
N LYS A 102 -18.01 14.41 4.46
CA LYS A 102 -17.47 15.77 4.45
C LYS A 102 -17.30 16.33 5.86
N GLU A 103 -18.23 16.01 6.76
CA GLU A 103 -18.24 16.46 8.16
C GLU A 103 -17.20 15.73 9.01
N MET A 104 -16.82 14.50 8.60
CA MET A 104 -15.88 13.66 9.34
C MET A 104 -14.99 12.88 8.38
N PRO A 105 -13.98 13.50 7.74
CA PRO A 105 -13.12 12.85 6.74
C PRO A 105 -11.89 12.14 7.36
N THR A 106 -12.04 11.56 8.55
CA THR A 106 -10.92 11.09 9.38
C THR A 106 -10.21 9.86 8.84
N PHE A 107 -10.91 9.01 8.04
CA PHE A 107 -10.34 7.75 7.53
C PHE A 107 -10.00 7.76 6.04
N ILE A 108 -10.10 8.93 5.39
CA ILE A 108 -9.82 9.07 3.97
C ILE A 108 -8.37 8.70 3.64
N CYS A 109 -7.42 9.17 4.45
CA CYS A 109 -5.98 8.93 4.24
C CYS A 109 -5.41 7.86 5.19
N ASP A 110 -6.21 6.85 5.51
CA ASP A 110 -5.86 5.83 6.51
C ASP A 110 -5.15 4.60 5.90
N ALA A 111 -5.02 4.54 4.57
CA ALA A 111 -4.29 3.51 3.85
C ALA A 111 -3.66 4.07 2.57
N PHE A 112 -2.43 3.63 2.26
CA PHE A 112 -1.68 4.14 1.13
C PHE A 112 -2.17 3.63 -0.23
N TYR A 113 -2.51 2.34 -0.35
CA TYR A 113 -2.87 1.77 -1.66
C TYR A 113 -4.08 2.39 -2.33
N PRO A 114 -5.16 2.78 -1.64
CA PRO A 114 -6.25 3.55 -2.24
C PRO A 114 -5.80 4.84 -2.91
N GLU A 115 -4.78 5.51 -2.34
CA GLU A 115 -4.21 6.75 -2.87
C GLU A 115 -3.64 6.57 -4.28
N LEU A 116 -3.14 5.37 -4.63
CA LEU A 116 -2.59 5.10 -5.95
C LEU A 116 -3.60 5.24 -7.08
N ALA A 117 -4.89 5.16 -6.79
CA ALA A 117 -5.96 5.32 -7.78
C ALA A 117 -5.95 6.71 -8.45
N GLN A 118 -5.49 7.75 -7.75
CA GLN A 118 -5.36 9.09 -8.31
C GLN A 118 -4.35 9.18 -9.46
N PHE A 119 -3.35 8.29 -9.48
CA PHE A 119 -2.30 8.23 -10.50
C PHE A 119 -2.58 7.20 -11.60
N GLY A 120 -3.65 6.41 -11.45
CA GLY A 120 -4.05 5.38 -12.38
C GLY A 120 -3.06 4.21 -12.47
N VAL A 121 -3.26 3.39 -13.48
CA VAL A 121 -2.41 2.21 -13.75
C VAL A 121 -0.96 2.63 -14.03
N VAL A 122 -0.76 3.77 -14.68
CA VAL A 122 0.58 4.32 -14.92
C VAL A 122 1.31 4.60 -13.60
N GLY A 123 0.64 5.23 -12.64
CA GLY A 123 1.22 5.49 -11.31
C GLY A 123 1.54 4.21 -10.54
N VAL A 124 0.65 3.22 -10.59
CA VAL A 124 0.89 1.90 -9.98
C VAL A 124 2.14 1.23 -10.57
N ILE A 125 2.28 1.23 -11.90
CA ILE A 125 3.46 0.68 -12.59
C ILE A 125 4.73 1.44 -12.18
N LEU A 126 4.68 2.78 -12.13
CA LEU A 126 5.82 3.61 -11.74
C LEU A 126 6.22 3.34 -10.29
N TYR A 127 5.27 3.19 -9.37
CA TYR A 127 5.53 2.85 -7.96
C TYR A 127 6.27 1.52 -7.82
N PHE A 128 5.79 0.46 -8.47
CA PHE A 128 6.45 -0.84 -8.41
C PHE A 128 7.78 -0.86 -9.17
N THR A 129 7.90 -0.08 -10.26
CA THR A 129 9.17 0.08 -11.00
C THR A 129 10.21 0.80 -10.16
N PHE A 130 9.81 1.82 -9.41
CA PHE A 130 10.68 2.53 -8.46
C PHE A 130 11.27 1.55 -7.42
N TRP A 131 10.42 0.79 -6.73
CA TRP A 131 10.87 -0.20 -5.76
C TRP A 131 11.71 -1.31 -6.41
N GLY A 132 11.29 -1.81 -7.56
CA GLY A 132 12.05 -2.81 -8.33
C GLY A 132 13.46 -2.32 -8.72
N THR A 133 13.58 -1.04 -9.05
CA THR A 133 14.88 -0.42 -9.36
C THR A 133 15.77 -0.30 -8.12
N ILE A 134 15.21 0.11 -6.99
CA ILE A 134 15.93 0.20 -5.71
C ILE A 134 16.43 -1.19 -5.30
N LEU A 135 15.56 -2.19 -5.30
CA LEU A 135 15.91 -3.55 -4.93
C LEU A 135 16.98 -4.13 -5.86
N ARG A 136 16.86 -3.89 -7.18
CA ARG A 136 17.85 -4.35 -8.17
C ARG A 136 19.22 -3.68 -8.00
N LYS A 137 19.24 -2.36 -7.76
CA LYS A 137 20.49 -1.63 -7.47
C LYS A 137 21.10 -2.09 -6.16
N SER A 138 20.29 -2.19 -5.10
CA SER A 138 20.73 -2.70 -3.81
C SER A 138 21.40 -4.07 -3.96
N ALA A 139 20.78 -4.98 -4.70
CA ALA A 139 21.28 -6.32 -4.93
C ALA A 139 22.63 -6.36 -5.67
N LYS A 140 22.95 -5.35 -6.49
CA LYS A 140 24.17 -5.31 -7.30
C LYS A 140 25.32 -4.53 -6.67
N GLU A 141 25.00 -3.46 -5.94
CA GLU A 141 25.99 -2.42 -5.57
C GLU A 141 26.27 -2.35 -4.07
N LEU A 142 25.39 -2.93 -3.22
CA LEU A 142 25.50 -2.76 -1.78
C LEU A 142 25.98 -4.04 -1.06
N LEU A 143 26.50 -3.85 0.15
CA LEU A 143 26.88 -4.95 1.04
C LEU A 143 25.64 -5.77 1.45
N PRO A 144 25.79 -7.08 1.73
CA PRO A 144 24.67 -7.96 2.08
C PRO A 144 23.82 -7.48 3.26
N GLU A 145 24.43 -6.84 4.25
CA GLU A 145 23.72 -6.28 5.40
C GLU A 145 22.81 -5.12 5.00
N ILE A 146 23.28 -4.25 4.10
CA ILE A 146 22.50 -3.11 3.59
C ILE A 146 21.40 -3.61 2.65
N GLN A 147 21.67 -4.65 1.85
CA GLN A 147 20.65 -5.28 1.00
C GLN A 147 19.48 -5.82 1.82
N LEU A 148 19.79 -6.52 2.91
CA LEU A 148 18.76 -7.02 3.83
C LEU A 148 17.94 -5.88 4.42
N PHE A 149 18.60 -4.79 4.82
CA PHE A 149 17.93 -3.62 5.38
C PHE A 149 16.98 -2.96 4.37
N VAL A 150 17.42 -2.76 3.11
CA VAL A 150 16.59 -2.23 2.03
C VAL A 150 15.39 -3.15 1.75
N LEU A 151 15.60 -4.46 1.78
CA LEU A 151 14.52 -5.44 1.62
C LEU A 151 13.49 -5.34 2.75
N LEU A 152 13.95 -5.22 4.01
CA LEU A 152 13.05 -5.08 5.16
C LEU A 152 12.25 -3.78 5.09
N ILE A 153 12.85 -2.66 4.65
CA ILE A 153 12.14 -1.40 4.43
C ILE A 153 11.06 -1.58 3.35
N PHE A 154 11.40 -2.21 2.23
CA PHE A 154 10.42 -2.47 1.18
C PHE A 154 9.25 -3.32 1.68
N LEU A 155 9.53 -4.40 2.40
CA LEU A 155 8.51 -5.26 3.00
C LEU A 155 7.63 -4.51 4.02
N PHE A 156 8.27 -3.66 4.82
CA PHE A 156 7.55 -2.82 5.78
C PHE A 156 6.53 -1.94 5.05
N PHE A 157 6.94 -1.16 4.04
CA PHE A 157 6.02 -0.31 3.29
C PHE A 157 4.99 -1.10 2.47
N LEU A 158 5.35 -2.30 1.97
CA LEU A 158 4.42 -3.15 1.25
C LEU A 158 3.25 -3.61 2.14
N ILE A 159 3.51 -3.95 3.39
CA ILE A 159 2.51 -4.45 4.32
C ILE A 159 1.79 -3.29 5.01
N GLU A 160 2.54 -2.29 5.42
CA GLU A 160 2.03 -1.14 6.14
C GLU A 160 1.06 -0.32 5.28
N GLY A 161 1.34 -0.17 3.98
CA GLY A 161 0.46 0.55 3.05
C GLY A 161 -0.96 -0.02 2.92
N ILE A 162 -1.22 -1.24 3.41
CA ILE A 162 -2.57 -1.81 3.52
C ILE A 162 -3.36 -1.14 4.66
N ALA A 163 -2.69 -0.77 5.75
CA ALA A 163 -3.31 -0.36 7.00
C ALA A 163 -2.98 1.08 7.41
N ASP A 164 -2.00 1.70 6.78
CA ASP A 164 -1.58 3.08 7.07
C ASP A 164 -1.00 3.75 5.81
N ALA A 165 -0.86 5.07 5.82
CA ALA A 165 -0.31 5.87 4.74
C ALA A 165 1.02 6.54 5.11
N THR A 166 1.85 5.88 5.93
CA THR A 166 3.16 6.39 6.38
C THR A 166 4.08 6.80 5.22
N PHE A 167 3.95 6.16 4.04
CA PHE A 167 4.74 6.49 2.86
C PHE A 167 4.51 7.93 2.36
N THR A 168 3.30 8.46 2.53
CA THR A 168 2.90 9.79 2.05
C THR A 168 2.60 10.78 3.17
N GLN A 169 2.37 10.30 4.39
CA GLN A 169 2.08 11.13 5.55
C GLN A 169 3.34 11.34 6.41
N ASN A 170 3.62 12.60 6.71
CA ASN A 170 4.64 12.95 7.69
C ASN A 170 4.03 12.80 9.10
N ARG A 171 4.05 11.61 9.64
CA ARG A 171 3.78 11.39 11.07
C ARG A 171 5.09 11.65 11.82
N GLY A 172 5.31 12.93 12.13
CA GLY A 172 6.47 13.41 12.85
C GLY A 172 6.62 12.83 14.25
#